data_cb37d9ea089143745858fcbc3321418d
#
_entry.id   cb37d9ea089143745858fcbc3321418d
#
_cell.length_a   1.000
_cell.length_b   1.000
_cell.length_c   1.000
_cell.angle_alpha   90.00
_cell.angle_beta   90.00
_cell.angle_gamma   90.00
#
_symmetry.space_group_name_H-M   'P 1'
#
loop_
_entity.id
_entity.type
_entity.pdbx_description
1 polymer ?
#
loop_
_entity_poly.entity_id
_entity_poly.type
_entity_poly.pdbx_seq_one_letter_code
_entity_poly.pdbx_strand_id
1 'polypeptide(L)'
;MKIKTKSFLTILIFISILTVFVNVDITQPSRSVSGEPPNLYFLPLFFNHTEIKPSSTSYYMTTLNATLIYNLGCELGKRDLNLTDAQDSVAVLNFGRPRCFSGGGFGANLFGYGPVTLNQVNTAVKNFALGYYTCTGADNDSNLVIGVGTSNNMGENYIDPCLTDEKAKDHGAAWSGMVRDINQWLVNQGMFHQVQTFGANNMELGWNTPNWTRAWISGFEQVSGNFYLNFGDAAGCPYEDRPHWSCRYPWTQEDVWYISFGAPSALPLPLIYLTSGTHAKQWAFLSQYSVRQHGYRMDFTGVFTNWQACQQRPSGCAFIDNTPEQAYQQMIHELGKSPTTAQDLRWKTDIRWIMQSEISGIGGISGTDSADAPHPLQALSNEVSTALQQPGLSPAMENSLAGKQNTFQTMAEMVDTSRANPAAKDGLTPIAASSIDQQPFETGIIPSGEIPGRPYGVEINTVWQALTDHGYLQIAGGSAPGDNQRGAIYIILTAFDHSTFQSELVLAPEGCGPLTIYEESIQSILLESSEGCQFEFDVQDWTLSTMPD
;
A
#
# COMPACT_ATOMS: atom_id res chain seq x y z
N MET A 1 7.67 14.13 -57.42
CA MET A 1 8.92 13.99 -56.68
C MET A 1 9.06 12.53 -56.27
N LYS A 2 10.07 11.81 -56.77
CA LYS A 2 10.19 10.34 -56.72
C LYS A 2 10.80 9.94 -55.37
N ILE A 3 10.11 9.07 -54.62
CA ILE A 3 10.63 8.43 -53.41
C ILE A 3 11.17 7.05 -53.79
N LYS A 4 12.46 6.84 -53.50
CA LYS A 4 13.16 5.58 -53.72
C LYS A 4 12.97 4.62 -52.55
N THR A 5 12.39 3.47 -52.80
CA THR A 5 12.39 2.30 -51.93
C THR A 5 13.78 1.64 -51.93
N LYS A 6 14.34 1.39 -50.73
CA LYS A 6 15.51 0.52 -50.55
C LYS A 6 15.07 -0.77 -49.86
N SER A 7 15.20 -1.86 -50.57
CA SER A 7 15.12 -3.22 -50.06
C SER A 7 16.29 -3.54 -49.16
N PHE A 8 16.04 -4.13 -47.96
CA PHE A 8 17.05 -4.79 -47.15
C PHE A 8 16.91 -6.30 -47.25
N LEU A 9 17.99 -6.91 -47.71
CA LEU A 9 18.17 -8.35 -47.93
C LEU A 9 18.52 -9.00 -46.58
N THR A 10 17.73 -9.98 -46.15
CA THR A 10 17.97 -10.78 -44.95
C THR A 10 18.90 -11.93 -45.27
N ILE A 11 20.07 -11.98 -44.68
CA ILE A 11 21.03 -13.11 -44.74
C ILE A 11 20.80 -13.99 -43.51
N LEU A 12 20.32 -15.22 -43.76
CA LEU A 12 20.26 -16.32 -42.80
C LEU A 12 21.63 -17.01 -42.74
N ILE A 13 22.28 -16.99 -41.58
CA ILE A 13 23.48 -17.81 -41.33
C ILE A 13 23.09 -18.99 -40.45
N PHE A 14 23.13 -20.21 -40.98
CA PHE A 14 23.06 -21.46 -40.26
C PHE A 14 24.43 -21.75 -39.61
N ILE A 15 24.49 -21.86 -38.30
CA ILE A 15 25.66 -22.39 -37.61
C ILE A 15 25.33 -23.81 -37.10
N SER A 16 25.95 -24.80 -37.74
CA SER A 16 25.95 -26.18 -37.30
C SER A 16 26.94 -26.36 -36.18
N ILE A 17 26.46 -26.79 -34.99
CA ILE A 17 27.31 -27.14 -33.85
C ILE A 17 27.68 -28.62 -33.97
N LEU A 18 28.94 -28.91 -34.20
CA LEU A 18 29.54 -30.23 -34.19
C LEU A 18 29.97 -30.59 -32.78
N THR A 19 29.31 -31.53 -32.14
CA THR A 19 29.70 -32.06 -30.82
C THR A 19 30.79 -33.11 -30.98
N VAL A 20 31.97 -32.83 -30.50
CA VAL A 20 33.10 -33.77 -30.40
C VAL A 20 33.11 -34.36 -28.97
N PHE A 21 32.89 -35.65 -28.84
CA PHE A 21 33.12 -36.38 -27.61
C PHE A 21 34.61 -36.74 -27.51
N VAL A 22 35.30 -36.25 -26.48
CA VAL A 22 36.65 -36.65 -26.12
C VAL A 22 36.54 -37.58 -24.90
N ASN A 23 36.82 -38.87 -25.09
CA ASN A 23 37.05 -39.81 -24.02
C ASN A 23 38.46 -39.62 -23.46
N VAL A 24 38.57 -39.25 -22.19
CA VAL A 24 39.86 -39.21 -21.47
C VAL A 24 39.87 -40.35 -20.44
N ASP A 25 40.66 -41.35 -20.73
CA ASP A 25 41.05 -42.40 -19.77
C ASP A 25 42.06 -41.80 -18.77
N ILE A 26 41.69 -41.78 -17.48
CA ILE A 26 42.60 -41.40 -16.40
C ILE A 26 42.90 -42.61 -15.55
N THR A 27 44.08 -43.21 -15.75
CA THR A 27 44.72 -44.16 -14.85
C THR A 27 45.29 -43.42 -13.64
N GLN A 28 44.88 -43.83 -12.45
CA GLN A 28 45.37 -43.34 -11.16
C GLN A 28 46.78 -43.86 -10.82
N PRO A 29 47.56 -43.07 -10.08
CA PRO A 29 48.47 -43.62 -9.07
C PRO A 29 48.04 -43.22 -7.65
N SER A 30 47.97 -44.23 -6.82
CA SER A 30 47.81 -44.17 -5.36
C SER A 30 48.94 -43.36 -4.69
N ARG A 31 48.53 -42.33 -3.88
CA ARG A 31 49.39 -41.76 -2.84
C ARG A 31 48.59 -41.41 -1.60
N SER A 32 48.93 -42.04 -0.50
CA SER A 32 48.47 -41.75 0.85
C SER A 32 48.99 -40.40 1.33
N VAL A 33 48.11 -39.49 1.81
CA VAL A 33 48.46 -38.37 2.69
C VAL A 33 47.32 -38.10 3.67
N SER A 34 47.73 -38.16 4.92
CA SER A 34 47.19 -37.62 6.18
C SER A 34 46.01 -36.64 6.14
N GLY A 35 45.04 -36.97 6.95
CA GLY A 35 44.17 -36.20 7.83
C GLY A 35 43.81 -34.78 7.44
N GLU A 36 42.73 -34.61 6.65
CA GLU A 36 41.91 -33.39 6.66
C GLU A 36 40.61 -33.67 7.41
N PRO A 37 40.06 -32.67 8.16
CA PRO A 37 38.79 -32.84 8.84
C PRO A 37 37.67 -33.05 7.81
N PRO A 38 36.60 -33.78 8.17
CA PRO A 38 35.54 -34.10 7.24
C PRO A 38 34.87 -32.80 6.78
N ASN A 39 34.93 -32.52 5.48
CA ASN A 39 34.09 -31.53 4.84
C ASN A 39 32.62 -31.92 5.12
N LEU A 40 31.99 -31.19 6.02
CA LEU A 40 30.54 -31.20 6.15
C LEU A 40 29.96 -30.59 4.84
N TYR A 41 29.62 -31.48 3.92
CA TYR A 41 28.72 -31.12 2.83
C TYR A 41 27.38 -30.80 3.49
N PHE A 42 27.08 -29.53 3.65
CA PHE A 42 25.71 -29.09 3.82
C PHE A 42 24.96 -29.52 2.56
N LEU A 43 24.25 -30.62 2.62
CA LEU A 43 23.16 -30.89 1.71
C LEU A 43 22.21 -29.69 1.86
N PRO A 44 21.82 -29.01 0.77
CA PRO A 44 20.74 -28.06 0.87
C PRO A 44 19.56 -28.83 1.44
N LEU A 45 19.17 -28.52 2.66
CA LEU A 45 17.88 -28.90 3.19
C LEU A 45 16.89 -28.31 2.20
N PHE A 46 16.31 -29.16 1.35
CA PHE A 46 15.08 -28.82 0.67
C PHE A 46 14.10 -28.53 1.80
N PHE A 47 13.88 -27.27 2.10
CA PHE A 47 12.78 -26.87 2.94
C PHE A 47 11.55 -27.51 2.31
N ASN A 48 10.95 -28.46 3.00
CA ASN A 48 9.63 -28.95 2.65
C ASN A 48 8.79 -27.69 2.48
N HIS A 49 8.20 -27.52 1.30
CA HIS A 49 7.26 -26.46 1.04
C HIS A 49 6.23 -26.50 2.16
N THR A 50 6.40 -25.66 3.16
CA THR A 50 5.33 -25.34 4.07
C THR A 50 4.17 -24.87 3.20
N GLU A 51 3.02 -25.42 3.45
CA GLU A 51 1.78 -25.15 2.73
C GLU A 51 1.65 -23.64 2.50
N ILE A 52 1.50 -23.22 1.23
CA ILE A 52 1.48 -21.80 0.88
C ILE A 52 0.22 -21.21 1.49
N LYS A 53 0.37 -20.45 2.57
CA LYS A 53 -0.75 -19.80 3.25
C LYS A 53 -1.58 -18.98 2.25
N PRO A 54 -2.91 -18.99 2.34
CA PRO A 54 -3.77 -18.19 1.45
C PRO A 54 -3.51 -16.69 1.63
N SER A 55 -3.60 -15.92 0.54
CA SER A 55 -3.45 -14.47 0.60
C SER A 55 -4.67 -13.82 1.24
N SER A 56 -4.43 -12.79 2.04
CA SER A 56 -5.47 -11.89 2.55
C SER A 56 -5.75 -10.76 1.58
N THR A 57 -6.82 -10.00 1.84
CA THR A 57 -7.19 -8.82 1.04
C THR A 57 -6.97 -7.55 1.82
N SER A 58 -6.27 -6.60 1.19
CA SER A 58 -6.11 -5.22 1.62
C SER A 58 -6.98 -4.29 0.77
N TYR A 59 -7.21 -3.05 1.20
CA TYR A 59 -8.16 -2.17 0.54
C TYR A 59 -7.62 -0.74 0.35
N TYR A 60 -7.75 -0.21 -0.86
CA TYR A 60 -7.79 1.23 -1.08
C TYR A 60 -9.14 1.74 -0.60
N MET A 61 -9.12 2.55 0.45
CA MET A 61 -10.34 3.06 1.09
C MET A 61 -10.93 4.20 0.26
N THR A 62 -12.13 3.97 -0.27
CA THR A 62 -12.89 4.94 -1.08
C THR A 62 -14.16 5.37 -0.38
N THR A 63 -14.43 4.89 0.83
CA THR A 63 -15.66 5.13 1.58
C THR A 63 -15.41 5.05 3.08
N LEU A 64 -16.27 5.70 3.85
CA LEU A 64 -16.37 5.59 5.31
C LEU A 64 -17.68 4.90 5.74
N ASN A 65 -18.40 4.26 4.82
CA ASN A 65 -19.64 3.57 5.15
C ASN A 65 -19.40 2.44 6.17
N ALA A 66 -19.88 2.64 7.38
CA ALA A 66 -19.64 1.77 8.52
C ALA A 66 -20.06 0.32 8.26
N THR A 67 -21.23 0.12 7.65
CA THR A 67 -21.77 -1.23 7.35
C THR A 67 -20.94 -1.93 6.28
N LEU A 68 -20.54 -1.22 5.22
CA LEU A 68 -19.70 -1.79 4.18
C LEU A 68 -18.34 -2.21 4.74
N ILE A 69 -17.69 -1.33 5.50
CA ILE A 69 -16.37 -1.61 6.10
C ILE A 69 -16.46 -2.78 7.10
N TYR A 70 -17.51 -2.84 7.91
CA TYR A 70 -17.76 -3.99 8.78
C TYR A 70 -17.89 -5.28 7.96
N ASN A 71 -18.63 -5.25 6.86
CA ASN A 71 -18.81 -6.42 5.99
C ASN A 71 -17.50 -6.88 5.36
N LEU A 72 -16.61 -5.96 4.95
CA LEU A 72 -15.28 -6.32 4.43
C LEU A 72 -14.43 -7.05 5.49
N GLY A 73 -14.45 -6.59 6.73
CA GLY A 73 -13.83 -7.31 7.84
C GLY A 73 -14.47 -8.68 8.09
N CYS A 74 -15.80 -8.74 8.05
CA CYS A 74 -16.57 -9.98 8.21
C CYS A 74 -16.25 -11.01 7.12
N GLU A 75 -16.07 -10.60 5.86
CA GLU A 75 -15.66 -11.50 4.77
C GLU A 75 -14.29 -12.11 5.04
N LEU A 76 -13.34 -11.33 5.53
CA LEU A 76 -12.02 -11.83 5.91
C LEU A 76 -12.10 -12.80 7.09
N GLY A 77 -12.90 -12.49 8.13
CA GLY A 77 -13.13 -13.38 9.26
C GLY A 77 -13.78 -14.71 8.86
N LYS A 78 -14.78 -14.69 7.97
CA LYS A 78 -15.38 -15.90 7.39
C LYS A 78 -14.39 -16.71 6.56
N ARG A 79 -13.52 -16.05 5.81
CA ARG A 79 -12.46 -16.74 5.06
C ARG A 79 -11.55 -17.51 6.01
N ASP A 80 -11.08 -16.86 7.08
CA ASP A 80 -10.18 -17.47 8.04
C ASP A 80 -10.87 -18.63 8.79
N LEU A 81 -12.10 -18.45 9.23
CA LEU A 81 -12.92 -19.52 9.83
C LEU A 81 -13.10 -20.74 8.93
N ASN A 82 -13.13 -20.58 7.62
CA ASN A 82 -13.35 -21.66 6.66
C ASN A 82 -12.06 -22.39 6.24
N LEU A 83 -10.90 -21.95 6.69
CA LEU A 83 -9.61 -22.62 6.45
C LEU A 83 -9.34 -23.67 7.52
N THR A 84 -8.55 -24.67 7.18
CA THR A 84 -8.33 -25.86 8.02
C THR A 84 -7.56 -25.59 9.30
N ASP A 85 -6.71 -24.54 9.29
CA ASP A 85 -5.83 -24.18 10.40
C ASP A 85 -6.04 -22.71 10.78
N ALA A 86 -5.66 -22.36 12.01
CA ALA A 86 -5.65 -20.97 12.47
C ALA A 86 -4.82 -20.08 11.54
N GLN A 87 -5.40 -18.98 11.12
CA GLN A 87 -4.78 -18.05 10.18
C GLN A 87 -4.06 -16.92 10.90
N ASP A 88 -2.94 -16.50 10.34
CA ASP A 88 -2.24 -15.28 10.72
C ASP A 88 -2.29 -14.35 9.51
N SER A 89 -3.19 -13.39 9.55
CA SER A 89 -3.56 -12.55 8.41
C SER A 89 -3.12 -11.11 8.61
N VAL A 90 -2.86 -10.41 7.51
CA VAL A 90 -2.65 -8.96 7.49
C VAL A 90 -3.60 -8.33 6.48
N ALA A 91 -4.22 -7.20 6.83
CA ALA A 91 -5.00 -6.39 5.91
C ALA A 91 -4.61 -4.92 6.05
N VAL A 92 -4.12 -4.31 4.98
CA VAL A 92 -3.85 -2.87 4.97
C VAL A 92 -5.10 -2.14 4.48
N LEU A 93 -5.58 -1.22 5.31
CA LEU A 93 -6.62 -0.25 4.94
C LEU A 93 -5.91 1.05 4.58
N ASN A 94 -5.68 1.28 3.28
CA ASN A 94 -4.95 2.45 2.79
C ASN A 94 -5.91 3.63 2.62
N PHE A 95 -5.79 4.64 3.49
CA PHE A 95 -6.62 5.86 3.48
C PHE A 95 -6.07 6.96 2.58
N GLY A 96 -5.02 6.69 1.80
CA GLY A 96 -4.46 7.64 0.85
C GLY A 96 -3.39 8.55 1.46
N ARG A 97 -3.33 9.81 0.98
CA ARG A 97 -2.25 10.74 1.32
C ARG A 97 -2.44 11.39 2.68
N PRO A 98 -1.36 11.76 3.39
CA PRO A 98 -1.47 12.56 4.62
C PRO A 98 -2.20 13.88 4.38
N ARG A 99 -2.99 14.32 5.36
CA ARG A 99 -3.66 15.62 5.35
C ARG A 99 -3.40 16.38 6.65
N CYS A 100 -3.01 17.65 6.51
CA CYS A 100 -2.93 18.61 7.60
C CYS A 100 -3.98 19.71 7.36
N PHE A 101 -4.87 19.92 8.31
CA PHE A 101 -5.93 20.90 8.16
C PHE A 101 -5.44 22.31 8.53
N SER A 102 -5.82 23.33 7.78
CA SER A 102 -5.45 24.73 8.02
C SER A 102 -5.96 25.25 9.38
N GLY A 103 -7.08 24.74 9.85
CA GLY A 103 -7.63 25.02 11.18
C GLY A 103 -6.98 24.24 12.33
N GLY A 104 -5.94 23.45 12.04
CA GLY A 104 -5.31 22.52 12.97
C GLY A 104 -5.92 21.11 12.89
N GLY A 105 -5.13 20.11 13.31
CA GLY A 105 -5.50 18.70 13.22
C GLY A 105 -4.95 18.01 11.98
N PHE A 106 -5.13 16.67 11.93
CA PHE A 106 -4.55 15.78 10.95
C PHE A 106 -5.57 14.77 10.45
N GLY A 107 -5.28 14.15 9.30
CA GLY A 107 -6.11 13.14 8.69
C GLY A 107 -5.48 12.56 7.44
N ALA A 108 -6.32 12.16 6.49
CA ALA A 108 -5.90 11.68 5.17
C ALA A 108 -6.76 12.30 4.06
N ASN A 109 -6.24 12.29 2.83
CA ASN A 109 -7.04 12.49 1.62
C ASN A 109 -7.45 11.11 1.12
N LEU A 110 -8.66 10.70 1.47
CA LEU A 110 -9.24 9.44 1.08
C LEU A 110 -9.43 9.39 -0.44
N PHE A 111 -9.16 8.24 -1.03
CA PHE A 111 -9.28 8.06 -2.47
C PHE A 111 -10.70 8.37 -2.96
N GLY A 112 -10.81 9.38 -3.84
CA GLY A 112 -12.08 9.81 -4.43
C GLY A 112 -13.15 10.36 -3.50
N TYR A 113 -12.83 10.50 -2.22
CA TYR A 113 -13.75 11.00 -1.22
C TYR A 113 -13.37 12.42 -0.75
N GLY A 114 -12.06 12.69 -0.67
CA GLY A 114 -11.52 13.94 -0.16
C GLY A 114 -10.98 13.84 1.27
N PRO A 115 -10.83 14.99 1.96
CA PRO A 115 -10.21 15.04 3.29
C PRO A 115 -11.06 14.34 4.35
N VAL A 116 -10.43 13.48 5.14
CA VAL A 116 -11.03 12.80 6.29
C VAL A 116 -10.16 13.02 7.54
N THR A 117 -10.81 13.15 8.69
CA THR A 117 -10.12 13.32 9.98
C THR A 117 -9.61 12.00 10.54
N LEU A 118 -8.66 12.07 11.49
CA LEU A 118 -8.22 10.87 12.21
C LEU A 118 -9.35 10.16 12.97
N ASN A 119 -10.36 10.87 13.46
CA ASN A 119 -11.52 10.26 14.12
C ASN A 119 -12.35 9.41 13.15
N GLN A 120 -12.50 9.88 11.91
CA GLN A 120 -13.19 9.14 10.85
C GLN A 120 -12.40 7.89 10.46
N VAL A 121 -11.08 7.99 10.29
CA VAL A 121 -10.19 6.85 10.07
C VAL A 121 -10.28 5.85 11.23
N ASN A 122 -10.20 6.32 12.47
CA ASN A 122 -10.33 5.51 13.68
C ASN A 122 -11.64 4.70 13.70
N THR A 123 -12.77 5.35 13.40
CA THR A 123 -14.09 4.69 13.35
C THR A 123 -14.16 3.64 12.24
N ALA A 124 -13.61 3.93 11.07
CA ALA A 124 -13.55 2.99 9.95
C ALA A 124 -12.75 1.72 10.31
N VAL A 125 -11.55 1.89 10.89
CA VAL A 125 -10.72 0.75 11.33
C VAL A 125 -11.41 -0.09 12.40
N LYS A 126 -12.07 0.54 13.37
CA LYS A 126 -12.85 -0.17 14.38
C LYS A 126 -13.97 -1.00 13.77
N ASN A 127 -14.67 -0.49 12.75
CA ASN A 127 -15.71 -1.23 12.06
C ASN A 127 -15.17 -2.46 11.33
N PHE A 128 -14.01 -2.34 10.67
CA PHE A 128 -13.36 -3.49 10.04
C PHE A 128 -12.96 -4.55 11.09
N ALA A 129 -12.38 -4.11 12.20
CA ALA A 129 -11.97 -4.97 13.31
C ALA A 129 -13.17 -5.72 13.92
N LEU A 130 -14.29 -5.01 14.17
CA LEU A 130 -15.55 -5.61 14.65
C LEU A 130 -16.06 -6.66 13.68
N GLY A 131 -16.09 -6.36 12.39
CA GLY A 131 -16.56 -7.30 11.37
C GLY A 131 -15.73 -8.58 11.37
N TYR A 132 -14.41 -8.47 11.36
CA TYR A 132 -13.51 -9.63 11.42
C TYR A 132 -13.76 -10.46 12.68
N TYR A 133 -13.65 -9.83 13.86
CA TYR A 133 -13.80 -10.51 15.14
C TYR A 133 -15.14 -11.23 15.27
N THR A 134 -16.24 -10.58 14.88
CA THR A 134 -17.57 -11.19 14.91
C THR A 134 -17.65 -12.42 14.00
N CYS A 135 -17.09 -12.32 12.80
CA CYS A 135 -17.29 -13.32 11.76
C CYS A 135 -16.27 -14.47 11.77
N THR A 136 -15.24 -14.42 12.62
CA THR A 136 -14.44 -15.59 12.96
C THR A 136 -15.23 -16.62 13.79
N GLY A 137 -16.40 -16.26 14.33
CA GLY A 137 -17.30 -17.20 15.00
C GLY A 137 -16.63 -17.98 16.13
N ALA A 138 -16.60 -19.32 16.01
CA ALA A 138 -15.98 -20.20 17.00
C ALA A 138 -14.43 -20.23 16.92
N ASP A 139 -13.83 -19.76 15.85
CA ASP A 139 -12.37 -19.68 15.72
C ASP A 139 -11.83 -18.57 16.64
N ASN A 140 -11.04 -18.95 17.63
CA ASN A 140 -10.38 -18.06 18.59
C ASN A 140 -8.86 -17.99 18.40
N ASP A 141 -8.32 -18.76 17.45
CA ASP A 141 -6.87 -18.93 17.23
C ASP A 141 -6.38 -18.14 16.03
N SER A 142 -7.24 -17.83 15.05
CA SER A 142 -6.90 -16.96 13.93
C SER A 142 -6.68 -15.53 14.39
N ASN A 143 -5.67 -14.88 13.78
CA ASN A 143 -5.23 -13.53 14.11
C ASN A 143 -5.25 -12.62 12.88
N LEU A 144 -5.55 -11.35 13.10
CA LEU A 144 -5.50 -10.30 12.09
C LEU A 144 -4.69 -9.10 12.58
N VAL A 145 -3.69 -8.71 11.79
CA VAL A 145 -3.07 -7.38 11.91
C VAL A 145 -3.69 -6.45 10.87
N ILE A 146 -4.29 -5.36 11.32
CA ILE A 146 -4.81 -4.30 10.45
C ILE A 146 -3.76 -3.21 10.30
N GLY A 147 -3.20 -3.03 9.10
CA GLY A 147 -2.35 -1.90 8.77
C GLY A 147 -3.20 -0.66 8.51
N VAL A 148 -3.12 0.36 9.36
CA VAL A 148 -3.81 1.64 9.16
C VAL A 148 -2.94 2.50 8.25
N GLY A 149 -3.27 2.50 6.96
CA GLY A 149 -2.39 2.94 5.88
C GLY A 149 -2.54 4.41 5.49
N THR A 150 -1.40 5.05 5.28
CA THR A 150 -1.23 6.31 4.57
C THR A 150 -0.06 6.18 3.59
N SER A 151 0.47 7.29 3.05
CA SER A 151 1.62 7.27 2.15
C SER A 151 2.59 8.41 2.40
N ASN A 152 3.78 8.38 1.78
CA ASN A 152 4.65 9.55 1.70
C ASN A 152 4.38 10.40 0.45
N ASN A 153 3.29 10.14 -0.28
CA ASN A 153 2.90 10.89 -1.46
C ASN A 153 2.24 12.22 -1.08
N MET A 154 2.85 13.34 -1.49
CA MET A 154 2.31 14.68 -1.26
C MET A 154 1.71 15.30 -2.51
N GLY A 155 1.80 14.63 -3.69
CA GLY A 155 1.35 15.18 -4.98
C GLY A 155 2.29 16.26 -5.53
N GLU A 156 2.40 16.36 -6.84
CA GLU A 156 3.39 17.23 -7.49
C GLU A 156 3.02 18.73 -7.51
N ASN A 157 1.75 19.10 -7.29
CA ASN A 157 1.26 20.46 -7.52
C ASN A 157 0.53 21.08 -6.31
N TYR A 158 0.84 20.64 -5.10
CA TYR A 158 0.01 20.95 -3.96
C TYR A 158 0.67 21.88 -2.96
N ILE A 159 0.02 22.99 -2.66
CA ILE A 159 0.29 23.76 -1.45
C ILE A 159 -0.43 23.04 -0.30
N ASP A 160 0.09 21.88 0.10
CA ASP A 160 -0.45 21.16 1.25
C ASP A 160 0.27 21.64 2.52
N PRO A 161 -0.46 22.01 3.58
CA PRO A 161 0.16 22.33 4.85
C PRO A 161 1.01 21.20 5.46
N CYS A 162 0.92 19.96 4.96
CA CYS A 162 1.78 18.84 5.36
C CYS A 162 3.17 18.80 4.68
N LEU A 163 3.53 19.73 3.81
CA LEU A 163 4.77 19.68 3.00
C LEU A 163 6.07 19.82 3.80
N THR A 164 6.03 20.41 4.99
CA THR A 164 7.25 20.60 5.79
C THR A 164 7.59 19.37 6.61
N ASP A 165 8.90 19.16 6.89
CA ASP A 165 9.38 18.10 7.77
C ASP A 165 8.73 18.17 9.16
N GLU A 166 8.50 19.38 9.68
CA GLU A 166 7.82 19.60 10.95
C GLU A 166 6.38 19.05 10.91
N LYS A 167 5.63 19.37 9.87
CA LYS A 167 4.26 18.88 9.70
C LYS A 167 4.19 17.39 9.43
N ALA A 168 5.17 16.84 8.71
CA ALA A 168 5.32 15.39 8.57
C ALA A 168 5.48 14.72 9.94
N LYS A 169 6.33 15.28 10.79
CA LYS A 169 6.56 14.80 12.16
C LYS A 169 5.29 14.86 13.01
N ASP A 170 4.59 16.00 12.98
CA ASP A 170 3.33 16.18 13.70
C ASP A 170 2.26 15.18 13.23
N HIS A 171 2.13 14.99 11.91
CA HIS A 171 1.22 14.01 11.34
C HIS A 171 1.58 12.58 11.76
N GLY A 172 2.86 12.21 11.73
CA GLY A 172 3.33 10.90 12.19
C GLY A 172 2.96 10.63 13.65
N ALA A 173 3.16 11.61 14.53
CA ALA A 173 2.79 11.52 15.96
C ALA A 173 1.27 11.36 16.15
N ALA A 174 0.47 12.13 15.40
CA ALA A 174 -0.98 12.05 15.46
C ALA A 174 -1.50 10.70 14.91
N TRP A 175 -0.88 10.18 13.83
CA TRP A 175 -1.21 8.87 13.27
C TRP A 175 -0.93 7.73 14.24
N SER A 176 0.26 7.74 14.88
CA SER A 176 0.62 6.78 15.92
C SER A 176 -0.29 6.86 17.14
N GLY A 177 -0.66 8.08 17.57
CA GLY A 177 -1.63 8.29 18.65
C GLY A 177 -2.97 7.63 18.34
N MET A 178 -3.49 7.80 17.12
CA MET A 178 -4.73 7.18 16.66
C MET A 178 -4.62 5.63 16.67
N VAL A 179 -3.53 5.06 16.18
CA VAL A 179 -3.29 3.60 16.19
C VAL A 179 -3.28 3.06 17.60
N ARG A 180 -2.59 3.73 18.53
CA ARG A 180 -2.59 3.37 19.96
C ARG A 180 -4.01 3.39 20.54
N ASP A 181 -4.79 4.42 20.24
CA ASP A 181 -6.15 4.59 20.78
C ASP A 181 -7.09 3.50 20.24
N ILE A 182 -6.89 3.04 19.00
CA ILE A 182 -7.61 1.88 18.45
C ILE A 182 -7.21 0.60 19.20
N ASN A 183 -5.92 0.35 19.39
CA ASN A 183 -5.43 -0.82 20.12
C ASN A 183 -5.93 -0.84 21.57
N GLN A 184 -5.93 0.30 22.26
CA GLN A 184 -6.47 0.40 23.60
C GLN A 184 -7.99 0.11 23.62
N TRP A 185 -8.72 0.58 22.62
CA TRP A 185 -10.13 0.25 22.47
C TRP A 185 -10.33 -1.25 22.24
N LEU A 186 -9.53 -1.90 21.38
CA LEU A 186 -9.58 -3.35 21.14
C LEU A 186 -9.31 -4.16 22.43
N VAL A 187 -8.35 -3.72 23.27
CA VAL A 187 -8.12 -4.32 24.60
C VAL A 187 -9.34 -4.17 25.48
N ASN A 188 -9.90 -2.96 25.58
CA ASN A 188 -11.05 -2.66 26.43
C ASN A 188 -12.31 -3.42 25.98
N GLN A 189 -12.42 -3.74 24.69
CA GLN A 189 -13.46 -4.58 24.14
C GLN A 189 -13.17 -6.08 24.20
N GLY A 190 -12.01 -6.50 24.70
CA GLY A 190 -11.61 -7.91 24.76
C GLY A 190 -11.38 -8.58 23.40
N MET A 191 -10.99 -7.81 22.38
CA MET A 191 -10.78 -8.30 21.01
C MET A 191 -9.30 -8.32 20.60
N PHE A 192 -8.41 -7.65 21.35
CA PHE A 192 -7.02 -7.47 20.96
C PHE A 192 -6.23 -8.78 20.81
N HIS A 193 -6.66 -9.84 21.44
CA HIS A 193 -6.03 -11.16 21.32
C HIS A 193 -6.21 -11.81 19.94
N GLN A 194 -7.16 -11.33 19.13
CA GLN A 194 -7.36 -11.78 17.74
C GLN A 194 -7.18 -10.67 16.70
N VAL A 195 -7.32 -9.40 17.09
CA VAL A 195 -7.21 -8.27 16.15
C VAL A 195 -6.31 -7.20 16.74
N GLN A 196 -5.22 -6.90 16.05
CA GLN A 196 -4.31 -5.82 16.39
C GLN A 196 -4.25 -4.79 15.27
N THR A 197 -3.90 -3.54 15.59
CA THR A 197 -3.64 -2.53 14.58
C THR A 197 -2.19 -2.05 14.63
N PHE A 198 -1.57 -1.94 13.47
CA PHE A 198 -0.31 -1.26 13.24
C PHE A 198 -0.57 -0.03 12.37
N GLY A 199 0.26 1.00 12.46
CA GLY A 199 0.33 1.98 11.39
C GLY A 199 0.77 1.29 10.09
N ALA A 200 0.53 1.92 8.95
CA ALA A 200 1.11 1.49 7.69
C ALA A 200 1.39 2.71 6.82
N ASN A 201 2.44 2.64 6.00
CA ASN A 201 2.79 3.74 5.13
C ASN A 201 3.35 3.20 3.80
N ASN A 202 2.75 3.63 2.70
CA ASN A 202 3.28 3.36 1.37
C ASN A 202 4.41 4.36 1.09
N MET A 203 5.65 3.93 1.36
CA MET A 203 6.83 4.79 1.21
C MET A 203 7.54 4.47 -0.09
N GLU A 204 7.38 5.35 -1.07
CA GLU A 204 8.04 5.23 -2.37
C GLU A 204 9.05 6.35 -2.61
N LEU A 205 10.19 5.99 -3.20
CA LEU A 205 11.32 6.90 -3.40
C LEU A 205 11.00 8.01 -4.41
N GLY A 206 9.99 7.78 -5.25
CA GLY A 206 9.54 8.73 -6.26
C GLY A 206 8.65 9.85 -5.73
N TRP A 207 8.09 9.69 -4.54
CA TRP A 207 7.00 10.54 -4.06
C TRP A 207 7.45 11.65 -3.11
N ASN A 208 8.51 11.42 -2.34
CA ASN A 208 9.01 12.43 -1.40
C ASN A 208 10.51 12.27 -1.11
N THR A 209 11.03 13.17 -0.28
CA THR A 209 12.44 13.15 0.15
C THR A 209 12.67 12.21 1.34
N PRO A 210 13.91 11.72 1.53
CA PRO A 210 14.28 10.96 2.73
C PRO A 210 14.02 11.76 4.01
N ASN A 211 14.30 13.07 4.04
CA ASN A 211 14.14 13.91 5.22
C ASN A 211 12.69 13.98 5.67
N TRP A 212 11.77 14.26 4.75
CA TRP A 212 10.34 14.29 5.05
C TRP A 212 9.84 12.95 5.60
N THR A 213 10.22 11.84 4.93
CA THR A 213 9.79 10.50 5.34
C THR A 213 10.36 10.11 6.70
N ARG A 214 11.64 10.43 6.97
CA ARG A 214 12.26 10.24 8.29
C ARG A 214 11.62 11.12 9.37
N ALA A 215 11.21 12.34 9.03
CA ALA A 215 10.51 13.23 9.97
C ALA A 215 9.15 12.62 10.36
N TRP A 216 8.38 12.08 9.40
CA TRP A 216 7.13 11.37 9.70
C TRP A 216 7.36 10.20 10.67
N ILE A 217 8.38 9.37 10.43
CA ILE A 217 8.76 8.24 11.30
C ILE A 217 9.14 8.74 12.68
N SER A 218 9.99 9.78 12.76
CA SER A 218 10.37 10.38 14.05
C SER A 218 9.17 10.87 14.84
N GLY A 219 8.13 11.37 14.17
CA GLY A 219 6.85 11.69 14.80
C GLY A 219 6.12 10.45 15.28
N PHE A 220 6.01 9.43 14.44
CA PHE A 220 5.35 8.18 14.76
C PHE A 220 5.95 7.51 16.02
N GLU A 221 7.27 7.54 16.16
CA GLU A 221 8.02 6.99 17.29
C GLU A 221 7.90 7.79 18.60
N GLN A 222 7.37 9.03 18.56
CA GLN A 222 7.07 9.78 19.79
C GLN A 222 5.96 9.14 20.63
N VAL A 223 5.12 8.32 20.00
CA VAL A 223 4.10 7.53 20.68
C VAL A 223 4.58 6.09 20.75
N SER A 224 5.04 5.67 21.92
CA SER A 224 5.59 4.34 22.15
C SER A 224 4.53 3.23 22.03
N GLY A 225 4.99 2.01 21.75
CA GLY A 225 4.16 0.81 21.76
C GLY A 225 3.41 0.51 20.45
N ASN A 226 3.78 1.16 19.34
CA ASN A 226 3.20 0.91 18.03
C ASN A 226 4.25 0.53 16.99
N PHE A 227 3.86 -0.35 16.07
CA PHE A 227 4.58 -0.59 14.82
C PHE A 227 3.91 0.12 13.65
N TYR A 228 4.68 0.32 12.57
CA TYR A 228 4.12 0.57 11.26
C TYR A 228 4.69 -0.40 10.23
N LEU A 229 3.85 -0.79 9.28
CA LEU A 229 4.22 -1.57 8.10
C LEU A 229 4.67 -0.61 7.00
N ASN A 230 5.90 -0.75 6.50
CA ASN A 230 6.26 -0.11 5.24
C ASN A 230 5.83 -1.03 4.09
N PHE A 231 4.77 -0.66 3.37
CA PHE A 231 4.24 -1.40 2.24
C PHE A 231 4.51 -0.73 0.89
N GLY A 232 5.56 0.10 0.83
CA GLY A 232 6.08 0.69 -0.40
C GLY A 232 7.02 -0.23 -1.17
N ASP A 233 7.53 0.28 -2.27
CA ASP A 233 8.55 -0.38 -3.07
C ASP A 233 9.96 0.20 -2.84
N ALA A 234 10.98 -0.47 -3.38
CA ALA A 234 12.35 0.02 -3.42
C ALA A 234 12.78 0.37 -4.85
N ALA A 235 11.83 0.80 -5.70
CA ALA A 235 12.09 1.14 -7.09
C ALA A 235 13.15 2.24 -7.20
N GLY A 236 14.18 1.97 -8.00
CA GLY A 236 15.33 2.85 -8.14
C GLY A 236 16.51 2.51 -7.23
N CYS A 237 16.37 1.54 -6.29
CA CYS A 237 17.50 0.99 -5.56
C CYS A 237 18.26 -0.06 -6.40
N PRO A 238 19.54 -0.31 -6.10
CA PRO A 238 20.31 -1.34 -6.79
C PRO A 238 19.82 -2.75 -6.43
N TYR A 239 20.02 -3.68 -7.35
CA TYR A 239 19.76 -5.11 -7.19
C TYR A 239 20.96 -5.99 -7.56
N GLU A 240 22.11 -5.37 -7.80
CA GLU A 240 23.41 -6.00 -8.05
C GLU A 240 24.54 -5.05 -7.64
N ASP A 241 25.71 -5.60 -7.34
CA ASP A 241 26.89 -4.79 -7.01
C ASP A 241 27.43 -4.09 -8.26
N ARG A 242 27.25 -2.78 -8.33
CA ARG A 242 27.87 -1.90 -9.32
C ARG A 242 28.54 -0.72 -8.63
N PRO A 243 29.77 -0.38 -9.01
CA PRO A 243 30.41 0.85 -8.52
C PRO A 243 29.50 2.06 -8.76
N HIS A 244 29.32 2.90 -7.74
CA HIS A 244 28.51 4.13 -7.78
C HIS A 244 27.01 3.95 -7.95
N TRP A 245 26.48 2.74 -7.84
CA TRP A 245 25.04 2.53 -7.89
C TRP A 245 24.42 2.72 -6.51
N SER A 246 23.61 3.77 -6.34
CA SER A 246 22.82 4.08 -5.16
C SER A 246 21.33 3.98 -5.49
N CYS A 247 20.46 4.16 -4.50
CA CYS A 247 19.04 4.34 -4.75
C CYS A 247 18.77 5.65 -5.55
N ARG A 248 17.54 5.84 -6.03
CA ARG A 248 17.11 7.04 -6.74
C ARG A 248 17.41 8.30 -5.90
N TYR A 249 18.20 9.23 -6.48
CA TYR A 249 18.56 10.47 -5.80
C TYR A 249 17.29 11.25 -5.35
N PRO A 250 17.25 11.81 -4.11
CA PRO A 250 18.35 11.87 -3.14
C PRO A 250 18.45 10.69 -2.16
N TRP A 251 17.73 9.59 -2.39
CA TRP A 251 17.70 8.43 -1.51
C TRP A 251 18.99 7.62 -1.53
N THR A 252 19.38 7.13 -0.37
CA THR A 252 20.46 6.16 -0.17
C THR A 252 19.91 4.80 0.26
N GLN A 253 20.72 3.73 0.15
CA GLN A 253 20.34 2.42 0.73
C GLN A 253 20.12 2.50 2.25
N GLU A 254 20.88 3.35 2.93
CA GLU A 254 20.74 3.62 4.36
C GLU A 254 19.40 4.27 4.69
N ASP A 255 18.93 5.19 3.85
CA ASP A 255 17.61 5.80 4.05
C ASP A 255 16.50 4.76 3.89
N VAL A 256 16.57 3.94 2.83
CA VAL A 256 15.54 2.92 2.57
C VAL A 256 15.58 1.81 3.63
N TRP A 257 16.77 1.39 4.05
CA TRP A 257 16.94 0.48 5.18
C TRP A 257 16.29 1.05 6.46
N TYR A 258 16.59 2.31 6.79
CA TYR A 258 16.08 2.94 8.00
C TYR A 258 14.55 3.01 8.02
N ILE A 259 13.94 3.51 6.94
CA ILE A 259 12.47 3.67 6.88
C ILE A 259 11.70 2.35 6.81
N SER A 260 12.38 1.25 6.46
CA SER A 260 11.73 -0.05 6.29
C SER A 260 12.02 -1.02 7.44
N PHE A 261 13.19 -0.90 8.08
CA PHE A 261 13.61 -1.82 9.12
C PHE A 261 14.44 -1.19 10.24
N GLY A 262 15.32 -0.22 9.91
CA GLY A 262 16.25 0.39 10.87
C GLY A 262 15.58 1.21 11.97
N ALA A 263 14.44 1.82 11.69
CA ALA A 263 13.64 2.48 12.72
C ALA A 263 13.03 1.45 13.70
N PRO A 264 13.04 1.70 15.02
CA PRO A 264 12.49 0.79 16.02
C PRO A 264 11.04 0.36 15.80
N SER A 265 10.23 1.21 15.20
CA SER A 265 8.82 0.96 14.89
C SER A 265 8.57 0.34 13.50
N ALA A 266 9.61 0.23 12.65
CA ALA A 266 9.48 -0.19 11.25
C ALA A 266 9.43 -1.70 11.05
N LEU A 267 8.44 -2.18 10.32
CA LEU A 267 8.32 -3.55 9.86
C LEU A 267 8.12 -3.58 8.34
N PRO A 268 8.98 -4.24 7.55
CA PRO A 268 8.85 -4.26 6.10
C PRO A 268 7.80 -5.26 5.63
N LEU A 269 6.82 -4.78 4.87
CA LEU A 269 5.84 -5.55 4.11
C LEU A 269 5.92 -5.12 2.62
N PRO A 270 7.02 -5.45 1.93
CA PRO A 270 7.37 -4.85 0.66
C PRO A 270 6.38 -5.09 -0.47
N LEU A 271 6.13 -4.05 -1.27
CA LEU A 271 5.36 -4.12 -2.50
C LEU A 271 6.19 -4.81 -3.61
N ILE A 272 5.73 -5.96 -4.08
CA ILE A 272 6.40 -6.81 -5.07
C ILE A 272 5.44 -7.04 -6.25
N TYR A 273 5.26 -6.05 -7.11
CA TYR A 273 4.29 -6.17 -8.20
C TYR A 273 4.92 -6.48 -9.58
N LEU A 274 6.22 -6.22 -9.80
CA LEU A 274 6.82 -6.46 -11.12
C LEU A 274 7.08 -7.95 -11.40
N THR A 275 6.46 -8.48 -12.46
CA THR A 275 6.65 -9.87 -12.93
C THR A 275 8.10 -10.18 -13.35
N SER A 276 8.90 -9.15 -13.65
CA SER A 276 10.35 -9.28 -13.92
C SER A 276 11.18 -9.72 -12.70
N GLY A 277 10.60 -9.69 -11.50
CA GLY A 277 11.31 -9.95 -10.24
C GLY A 277 12.23 -8.83 -9.77
N THR A 278 12.23 -7.66 -10.42
CA THR A 278 13.14 -6.56 -10.08
C THR A 278 12.93 -6.07 -8.66
N HIS A 279 11.68 -5.93 -8.20
CA HIS A 279 11.41 -5.49 -6.82
C HIS A 279 11.92 -6.48 -5.78
N ALA A 280 11.70 -7.78 -5.97
CA ALA A 280 12.22 -8.80 -5.06
C ALA A 280 13.75 -8.78 -4.99
N LYS A 281 14.43 -8.57 -6.13
CA LYS A 281 15.89 -8.42 -6.16
C LYS A 281 16.38 -7.18 -5.41
N GLN A 282 15.68 -6.04 -5.54
CA GLN A 282 16.02 -4.80 -4.85
C GLN A 282 15.92 -4.98 -3.33
N TRP A 283 14.83 -5.55 -2.84
CA TRP A 283 14.64 -5.82 -1.42
C TRP A 283 15.64 -6.85 -0.86
N ALA A 284 15.92 -7.93 -1.60
CA ALA A 284 16.94 -8.89 -1.20
C ALA A 284 18.34 -8.26 -1.14
N PHE A 285 18.66 -7.37 -2.08
CA PHE A 285 19.93 -6.64 -2.09
C PHE A 285 20.04 -5.65 -0.92
N LEU A 286 18.94 -4.97 -0.56
CA LEU A 286 18.87 -4.14 0.64
C LEU A 286 19.04 -4.97 1.93
N SER A 287 18.51 -6.19 1.99
CA SER A 287 18.75 -7.10 3.11
C SER A 287 20.23 -7.52 3.21
N GLN A 288 20.90 -7.77 2.08
CA GLN A 288 22.34 -7.98 2.05
C GLN A 288 23.13 -6.72 2.48
N TYR A 289 22.67 -5.54 2.08
CA TYR A 289 23.23 -4.27 2.58
C TYR A 289 23.13 -4.20 4.10
N SER A 290 21.97 -4.53 4.67
CA SER A 290 21.76 -4.58 6.13
C SER A 290 22.75 -5.51 6.81
N VAL A 291 22.95 -6.73 6.28
CA VAL A 291 23.97 -7.66 6.82
C VAL A 291 25.37 -7.05 6.78
N ARG A 292 25.77 -6.46 5.65
CA ARG A 292 27.11 -5.88 5.48
C ARG A 292 27.38 -4.67 6.37
N GLN A 293 26.39 -3.79 6.56
CA GLN A 293 26.56 -2.51 7.27
C GLN A 293 26.15 -2.59 8.73
N HIS A 294 25.19 -3.45 9.04
CA HIS A 294 24.52 -3.47 10.34
C HIS A 294 24.63 -4.81 11.07
N GLY A 295 25.23 -5.83 10.42
CA GLY A 295 25.49 -7.13 11.04
C GLY A 295 24.30 -8.09 11.09
N TYR A 296 23.12 -7.67 10.63
CA TYR A 296 21.91 -8.48 10.61
C TYR A 296 21.05 -8.17 9.37
N ARG A 297 20.30 -9.18 8.90
CA ARG A 297 19.38 -9.02 7.75
C ARG A 297 18.18 -8.14 8.10
N MET A 298 17.44 -7.72 7.11
CA MET A 298 16.08 -7.21 7.29
C MET A 298 15.13 -8.40 7.45
N ASP A 299 14.34 -8.40 8.51
CA ASP A 299 13.28 -9.42 8.70
C ASP A 299 12.00 -8.92 8.04
N PHE A 300 11.67 -9.52 6.89
CA PHE A 300 10.46 -9.20 6.14
C PHE A 300 9.24 -9.89 6.72
N THR A 301 8.19 -9.14 7.00
CA THR A 301 6.96 -9.70 7.54
C THR A 301 6.12 -10.43 6.49
N GLY A 302 6.30 -10.12 5.21
CA GLY A 302 5.53 -10.73 4.13
C GLY A 302 5.78 -10.08 2.79
N VAL A 303 4.80 -10.19 1.89
CA VAL A 303 4.74 -9.48 0.60
C VAL A 303 3.40 -8.82 0.41
N PHE A 304 3.43 -7.69 -0.27
CA PHE A 304 2.27 -6.90 -0.66
C PHE A 304 2.17 -6.84 -2.19
N THR A 305 0.97 -6.97 -2.76
CA THR A 305 0.73 -6.85 -4.20
C THR A 305 -0.47 -5.96 -4.47
N ASN A 306 -0.62 -5.51 -5.72
CA ASN A 306 -1.76 -4.73 -6.19
C ASN A 306 -2.47 -5.42 -7.37
N TRP A 307 -2.39 -6.75 -7.46
CA TRP A 307 -2.97 -7.53 -8.56
C TRP A 307 -4.47 -7.28 -8.71
N GLN A 308 -5.25 -7.40 -7.63
CA GLN A 308 -6.70 -7.17 -7.70
C GLN A 308 -7.04 -5.74 -8.11
N ALA A 309 -6.37 -4.73 -7.54
CA ALA A 309 -6.60 -3.34 -7.92
C ALA A 309 -6.29 -3.11 -9.41
N CYS A 310 -5.24 -3.74 -9.92
CA CYS A 310 -4.88 -3.65 -11.32
C CYS A 310 -5.91 -4.38 -12.21
N GLN A 311 -6.45 -5.54 -11.80
CA GLN A 311 -7.52 -6.23 -12.52
C GLN A 311 -8.81 -5.40 -12.62
N GLN A 312 -9.02 -4.50 -11.69
CA GLN A 312 -10.15 -3.56 -11.70
C GLN A 312 -9.93 -2.38 -12.67
N ARG A 313 -8.74 -2.23 -13.26
CA ARG A 313 -8.47 -1.23 -14.32
C ARG A 313 -8.95 -1.73 -15.68
N PRO A 314 -9.40 -0.85 -16.59
CA PRO A 314 -9.85 -1.24 -17.93
C PRO A 314 -8.78 -1.99 -18.76
N SER A 315 -7.49 -1.67 -18.57
CA SER A 315 -6.36 -2.32 -19.25
C SER A 315 -5.92 -3.64 -18.62
N GLY A 316 -6.40 -3.96 -17.41
CA GLY A 316 -5.95 -5.12 -16.64
C GLY A 316 -4.46 -5.11 -16.32
N CYS A 317 -3.95 -6.25 -15.85
CA CYS A 317 -2.57 -6.42 -15.37
C CYS A 317 -1.75 -7.46 -16.12
N ALA A 318 -2.15 -7.86 -17.32
CA ALA A 318 -1.73 -9.12 -17.96
C ALA A 318 -0.21 -9.39 -18.04
N PHE A 319 0.67 -8.38 -17.92
CA PHE A 319 2.12 -8.58 -18.09
C PHE A 319 2.98 -7.77 -17.11
N ILE A 320 2.37 -7.05 -16.20
CA ILE A 320 3.06 -6.07 -15.37
C ILE A 320 3.06 -6.51 -13.91
N ASP A 321 1.92 -6.96 -13.37
CA ASP A 321 1.76 -7.18 -11.95
C ASP A 321 1.76 -8.66 -11.56
N ASN A 322 2.48 -8.96 -10.49
CA ASN A 322 2.50 -10.28 -9.85
C ASN A 322 1.19 -10.58 -9.15
N THR A 323 0.74 -11.83 -9.23
CA THR A 323 -0.17 -12.36 -8.21
C THR A 323 0.53 -12.45 -6.85
N PRO A 324 -0.20 -12.52 -5.74
CA PRO A 324 0.41 -12.70 -4.41
C PRO A 324 1.35 -13.91 -4.32
N GLU A 325 1.00 -15.01 -4.98
CA GLU A 325 1.80 -16.23 -5.05
C GLU A 325 3.11 -16.00 -5.81
N GLN A 326 3.06 -15.33 -6.94
CA GLN A 326 4.26 -15.00 -7.73
C GLN A 326 5.20 -14.07 -6.95
N ALA A 327 4.65 -13.04 -6.31
CA ALA A 327 5.41 -12.11 -5.48
C ALA A 327 6.11 -12.83 -4.31
N TYR A 328 5.37 -13.70 -3.62
CA TYR A 328 5.90 -14.52 -2.52
C TYR A 328 7.05 -15.41 -3.00
N GLN A 329 6.86 -16.14 -4.10
CA GLN A 329 7.89 -17.02 -4.65
C GLN A 329 9.12 -16.24 -5.13
N GLN A 330 8.94 -15.10 -5.77
CA GLN A 330 10.05 -14.22 -6.17
C GLN A 330 10.85 -13.76 -4.95
N MET A 331 10.18 -13.32 -3.89
CA MET A 331 10.84 -12.80 -2.70
C MET A 331 11.61 -13.89 -1.95
N ILE A 332 10.99 -15.06 -1.70
CA ILE A 332 11.66 -16.23 -1.08
C ILE A 332 12.88 -16.68 -1.91
N HIS A 333 12.72 -16.74 -3.24
CA HIS A 333 13.82 -17.12 -4.13
C HIS A 333 15.00 -16.15 -4.04
N GLU A 334 14.75 -14.84 -4.08
CA GLU A 334 15.81 -13.83 -4.06
C GLU A 334 16.49 -13.76 -2.69
N LEU A 335 15.75 -13.86 -1.59
CA LEU A 335 16.30 -13.90 -0.23
C LEU A 335 17.11 -15.18 0.00
N GLY A 336 16.66 -16.32 -0.55
CA GLY A 336 17.30 -17.62 -0.42
C GLY A 336 18.62 -17.77 -1.18
N LYS A 337 18.98 -16.83 -2.07
CA LYS A 337 20.29 -16.82 -2.76
C LYS A 337 21.48 -16.65 -1.81
N SER A 338 21.25 -16.08 -0.63
CA SER A 338 22.27 -15.94 0.41
C SER A 338 21.79 -16.56 1.72
N PRO A 339 22.58 -17.43 2.35
CA PRO A 339 22.22 -17.99 3.67
C PRO A 339 22.03 -16.92 4.74
N THR A 340 22.67 -15.75 4.60
CA THR A 340 22.57 -14.65 5.56
C THR A 340 21.28 -13.84 5.44
N THR A 341 20.56 -13.95 4.31
CA THR A 341 19.29 -13.27 4.08
C THR A 341 18.10 -14.22 3.99
N ALA A 342 18.35 -15.54 3.87
CA ALA A 342 17.31 -16.55 3.81
C ALA A 342 16.39 -16.50 5.04
N GLN A 343 15.08 -16.48 4.79
CA GLN A 343 14.05 -16.40 5.81
C GLN A 343 12.70 -16.85 5.24
N ASP A 344 11.79 -17.26 6.12
CA ASP A 344 10.39 -17.47 5.78
C ASP A 344 9.64 -16.13 5.84
N LEU A 345 8.56 -16.01 5.06
CA LEU A 345 7.66 -14.87 5.07
C LEU A 345 6.34 -15.26 5.71
N ARG A 346 5.87 -14.42 6.64
CA ARG A 346 4.66 -14.68 7.42
C ARG A 346 3.40 -14.42 6.63
N TRP A 347 3.35 -13.26 5.95
CA TRP A 347 2.15 -12.72 5.35
C TRP A 347 2.23 -12.60 3.83
N LYS A 348 1.06 -12.64 3.25
CA LYS A 348 0.82 -12.44 1.84
C LYS A 348 -0.51 -11.72 1.68
N THR A 349 -0.52 -10.51 1.14
CA THR A 349 -1.73 -9.73 0.97
C THR A 349 -1.76 -8.99 -0.36
N ASP A 350 -2.97 -8.80 -0.90
CA ASP A 350 -3.21 -8.15 -2.18
C ASP A 350 -4.25 -7.03 -2.03
N ILE A 351 -3.96 -5.85 -2.56
CA ILE A 351 -4.83 -4.69 -2.40
C ILE A 351 -5.81 -4.55 -3.56
N ARG A 352 -7.03 -4.12 -3.24
CA ARG A 352 -8.09 -3.84 -4.21
C ARG A 352 -8.83 -2.55 -3.88
N TRP A 353 -9.55 -2.03 -4.86
CA TRP A 353 -10.51 -0.95 -4.66
C TRP A 353 -11.80 -1.50 -4.05
N ILE A 354 -12.39 -0.73 -3.13
CA ILE A 354 -13.73 -1.02 -2.62
C ILE A 354 -14.75 -0.62 -3.69
N MET A 355 -15.56 -1.60 -4.15
CA MET A 355 -16.60 -1.38 -5.16
C MET A 355 -17.97 -1.27 -4.48
N GLN A 356 -18.79 -0.30 -4.87
CA GLN A 356 -20.14 -0.10 -4.30
C GLN A 356 -21.09 -1.29 -4.52
N SER A 357 -20.80 -2.18 -5.47
CA SER A 357 -21.64 -3.35 -5.79
C SER A 357 -21.47 -4.55 -4.85
N GLU A 358 -20.62 -4.49 -3.83
CA GLU A 358 -20.26 -5.62 -2.96
C GLU A 358 -21.24 -5.88 -1.80
N ILE A 359 -22.46 -5.37 -1.87
CA ILE A 359 -23.49 -5.56 -0.84
C ILE A 359 -24.35 -6.78 -1.18
N SER A 360 -23.82 -8.00 -1.08
CA SER A 360 -24.64 -9.21 -1.18
C SER A 360 -23.98 -10.37 -0.43
N GLY A 361 -24.70 -10.87 0.55
CA GLY A 361 -24.24 -11.79 1.58
C GLY A 361 -23.89 -13.20 1.15
N ILE A 362 -23.08 -13.87 1.99
CA ILE A 362 -22.73 -15.29 1.89
C ILE A 362 -22.86 -15.96 3.27
N GLY A 363 -23.38 -17.20 3.26
CA GLY A 363 -23.60 -18.01 4.45
C GLY A 363 -22.33 -18.76 4.92
N GLY A 364 -22.30 -19.11 6.22
CA GLY A 364 -21.13 -19.69 6.89
C GLY A 364 -21.13 -21.23 6.95
N ILE A 365 -19.95 -21.78 7.21
CA ILE A 365 -19.67 -23.18 7.54
C ILE A 365 -18.68 -23.21 8.74
N SER A 366 -18.77 -24.23 9.58
CA SER A 366 -18.03 -24.34 10.85
C SER A 366 -16.70 -25.07 10.74
N GLY A 367 -15.65 -24.59 11.42
CA GLY A 367 -14.31 -25.19 11.54
C GLY A 367 -14.00 -25.70 12.96
N THR A 368 -12.95 -26.49 13.13
CA THR A 368 -12.53 -27.16 14.37
C THR A 368 -11.22 -26.58 14.91
N ASP A 369 -11.14 -26.44 16.25
CA ASP A 369 -10.04 -25.82 17.01
C ASP A 369 -8.74 -26.64 17.03
N SER A 370 -7.58 -25.95 17.05
CA SER A 370 -6.26 -26.51 17.44
C SER A 370 -5.54 -25.56 18.42
N ALA A 371 -5.43 -25.94 19.68
CA ALA A 371 -5.24 -25.07 20.83
C ALA A 371 -3.77 -24.79 21.27
N ASP A 372 -2.72 -25.07 20.51
CA ASP A 372 -1.34 -25.09 21.04
C ASP A 372 -0.29 -24.19 20.32
N ALA A 373 -0.63 -23.39 19.34
CA ALA A 373 0.34 -22.50 18.67
C ALA A 373 0.54 -21.18 19.47
N PRO A 374 1.79 -20.70 19.64
CA PRO A 374 2.02 -19.42 20.29
C PRO A 374 1.43 -18.28 19.47
N HIS A 375 0.91 -17.25 20.17
CA HIS A 375 0.39 -16.07 19.51
C HIS A 375 1.42 -15.45 18.55
N PRO A 376 1.05 -14.97 17.35
CA PRO A 376 1.97 -14.42 16.36
C PRO A 376 2.91 -13.35 16.88
N LEU A 377 2.44 -12.44 17.74
CA LEU A 377 3.28 -11.41 18.38
C LEU A 377 4.35 -12.02 19.30
N GLN A 378 4.04 -13.13 19.97
CA GLN A 378 5.02 -13.84 20.81
C GLN A 378 6.10 -14.49 19.96
N ALA A 379 5.75 -15.08 18.81
CA ALA A 379 6.71 -15.62 17.86
C ALA A 379 7.67 -14.54 17.36
N LEU A 380 7.14 -13.37 16.93
CA LEU A 380 7.95 -12.21 16.51
C LEU A 380 8.85 -11.68 17.64
N SER A 381 8.35 -11.61 18.87
CA SER A 381 9.15 -11.22 20.03
C SER A 381 10.35 -12.15 20.23
N ASN A 382 10.15 -13.46 20.11
CA ASN A 382 11.22 -14.46 20.25
C ASN A 382 12.26 -14.37 19.11
N GLU A 383 11.83 -14.11 17.88
CA GLU A 383 12.72 -13.88 16.73
C GLU A 383 13.62 -12.66 16.98
N VAL A 384 13.05 -11.53 17.41
CA VAL A 384 13.82 -10.32 17.73
C VAL A 384 14.77 -10.54 18.92
N SER A 385 14.34 -11.27 19.95
CA SER A 385 15.20 -11.63 21.08
C SER A 385 16.43 -12.47 20.63
N THR A 386 16.22 -13.36 19.69
CA THR A 386 17.30 -14.19 19.10
C THR A 386 18.23 -13.32 18.25
N ALA A 387 17.68 -12.39 17.46
CA ALA A 387 18.45 -11.45 16.65
C ALA A 387 19.36 -10.55 17.50
N LEU A 388 18.89 -10.06 18.65
CA LEU A 388 19.67 -9.25 19.60
C LEU A 388 20.88 -9.97 20.18
N GLN A 389 20.91 -11.30 20.16
CA GLN A 389 22.04 -12.09 20.65
C GLN A 389 23.13 -12.31 19.59
N GLN A 390 22.91 -11.89 18.36
CA GLN A 390 23.89 -12.06 17.28
C GLN A 390 25.12 -11.17 17.52
N PRO A 391 26.34 -11.70 17.33
CA PRO A 391 27.55 -10.88 17.44
C PRO A 391 27.70 -9.96 16.20
N GLY A 392 28.26 -8.79 16.41
CA GLY A 392 28.63 -7.87 15.31
C GLY A 392 27.50 -6.97 14.82
N LEU A 393 26.44 -6.82 15.59
CA LEU A 393 25.40 -5.83 15.31
C LEU A 393 25.99 -4.40 15.37
N SER A 394 25.55 -3.53 14.47
CA SER A 394 25.83 -2.10 14.59
C SER A 394 24.99 -1.48 15.71
N PRO A 395 25.41 -0.34 16.30
CA PRO A 395 24.60 0.36 17.30
C PRO A 395 23.20 0.74 16.78
N ALA A 396 23.07 1.06 15.50
CA ALA A 396 21.78 1.35 14.87
C ALA A 396 20.87 0.12 14.82
N MET A 397 21.43 -1.06 14.51
CA MET A 397 20.71 -2.32 14.53
C MET A 397 20.31 -2.73 15.94
N GLU A 398 21.21 -2.63 16.91
CA GLU A 398 20.89 -2.92 18.31
C GLU A 398 19.74 -2.05 18.82
N ASN A 399 19.77 -0.75 18.54
CA ASN A 399 18.68 0.17 18.90
C ASN A 399 17.36 -0.18 18.23
N SER A 400 17.40 -0.51 16.94
CA SER A 400 16.22 -0.95 16.18
C SER A 400 15.58 -2.20 16.79
N LEU A 401 16.37 -3.26 16.99
CA LEU A 401 15.90 -4.53 17.54
C LEU A 401 15.41 -4.39 18.99
N ALA A 402 16.12 -3.62 19.83
CA ALA A 402 15.71 -3.37 21.21
C ALA A 402 14.35 -2.62 21.29
N GLY A 403 14.15 -1.63 20.43
CA GLY A 403 12.85 -0.93 20.31
C GLY A 403 11.73 -1.85 19.88
N LYS A 404 11.97 -2.70 18.88
CA LYS A 404 11.00 -3.74 18.44
C LYS A 404 10.68 -4.71 19.58
N GLN A 405 11.69 -5.19 20.29
CA GLN A 405 11.50 -6.08 21.44
C GLN A 405 10.56 -5.48 22.49
N ASN A 406 10.80 -4.21 22.87
CA ASN A 406 9.96 -3.51 23.85
C ASN A 406 8.51 -3.37 23.36
N THR A 407 8.32 -3.06 22.07
CA THR A 407 6.98 -2.92 21.48
C THR A 407 6.24 -4.26 21.45
N PHE A 408 6.90 -5.36 21.02
CA PHE A 408 6.30 -6.70 21.04
C PHE A 408 5.95 -7.17 22.47
N GLN A 409 6.79 -6.89 23.45
CA GLN A 409 6.49 -7.19 24.86
C GLN A 409 5.24 -6.46 25.34
N THR A 410 5.14 -5.15 25.07
CA THR A 410 3.96 -4.36 25.41
C THR A 410 2.70 -4.92 24.76
N MET A 411 2.77 -5.28 23.47
CA MET A 411 1.62 -5.85 22.76
C MET A 411 1.27 -7.25 23.26
N ALA A 412 2.22 -8.07 23.66
CA ALA A 412 1.98 -9.38 24.27
C ALA A 412 1.19 -9.25 25.60
N GLU A 413 1.53 -8.28 26.44
CA GLU A 413 0.79 -7.97 27.68
C GLU A 413 -0.67 -7.54 27.37
N MET A 414 -0.88 -6.79 26.29
CA MET A 414 -2.21 -6.42 25.82
C MET A 414 -3.02 -7.64 25.33
N VAL A 415 -2.36 -8.60 24.67
CA VAL A 415 -2.98 -9.88 24.28
C VAL A 415 -3.46 -10.65 25.51
N ASP A 416 -2.61 -10.80 26.51
CA ASP A 416 -2.96 -11.53 27.76
C ASP A 416 -4.12 -10.84 28.48
N THR A 417 -4.11 -9.51 28.57
CA THR A 417 -5.20 -8.72 29.16
C THR A 417 -6.51 -8.95 28.42
N SER A 418 -6.50 -8.97 27.08
CA SER A 418 -7.67 -9.18 26.24
C SER A 418 -8.19 -10.61 26.34
N ARG A 419 -7.31 -11.61 26.38
CA ARG A 419 -7.68 -13.05 26.57
C ARG A 419 -8.32 -13.32 27.92
N ALA A 420 -7.96 -12.59 28.95
CA ALA A 420 -8.54 -12.73 30.28
C ALA A 420 -10.04 -12.33 30.31
N ASN A 421 -10.47 -11.47 29.39
CA ASN A 421 -11.86 -10.99 29.29
C ASN A 421 -12.27 -10.86 27.81
N PRO A 422 -12.44 -11.96 27.08
CA PRO A 422 -12.77 -11.90 25.67
C PRO A 422 -14.19 -11.38 25.45
N ALA A 423 -14.41 -10.60 24.39
CA ALA A 423 -15.75 -10.15 24.01
C ALA A 423 -16.61 -11.33 23.55
N ALA A 424 -17.91 -11.26 23.83
CA ALA A 424 -18.86 -12.12 23.13
C ALA A 424 -18.91 -11.70 21.64
N LYS A 425 -18.82 -12.67 20.73
CA LYS A 425 -18.83 -12.40 19.28
C LYS A 425 -20.23 -12.11 18.76
N ASP A 426 -21.26 -12.60 19.45
CA ASP A 426 -22.65 -12.41 19.08
C ASP A 426 -23.15 -11.00 19.43
N GLY A 427 -23.88 -10.37 18.51
CA GLY A 427 -24.58 -9.10 18.75
C GLY A 427 -23.71 -7.85 18.59
N LEU A 428 -22.45 -7.97 18.18
CA LEU A 428 -21.63 -6.81 17.83
C LEU A 428 -22.14 -6.19 16.52
N THR A 429 -22.43 -4.90 16.53
CA THR A 429 -22.95 -4.15 15.39
C THR A 429 -21.98 -3.05 14.96
N PRO A 430 -22.01 -2.62 13.69
CA PRO A 430 -21.20 -1.51 13.23
C PRO A 430 -21.39 -0.26 14.10
N ILE A 431 -20.30 0.42 14.40
CA ILE A 431 -20.30 1.73 15.06
C ILE A 431 -20.82 2.72 14.04
N ALA A 432 -21.96 3.36 14.33
CA ALA A 432 -22.48 4.41 13.49
C ALA A 432 -21.46 5.55 13.41
N ALA A 433 -21.14 5.98 12.20
CA ALA A 433 -20.43 7.24 12.02
C ALA A 433 -21.28 8.38 12.61
N SER A 434 -20.64 9.38 13.21
CA SER A 434 -21.37 10.58 13.61
C SER A 434 -22.04 11.18 12.37
N SER A 435 -23.17 11.84 12.51
CA SER A 435 -23.93 12.40 11.39
C SER A 435 -23.17 13.43 10.54
N ILE A 436 -22.00 13.87 11.01
CA ILE A 436 -21.04 14.71 10.29
C ILE A 436 -20.15 13.88 9.35
N ASP A 437 -20.06 12.55 9.55
CA ASP A 437 -19.08 11.67 8.90
C ASP A 437 -19.61 10.95 7.64
N GLN A 438 -20.89 11.17 7.28
CA GLN A 438 -21.51 10.53 6.13
C GLN A 438 -21.70 11.51 4.97
N GLN A 439 -20.61 12.05 4.43
CA GLN A 439 -20.70 12.52 3.06
C GLN A 439 -20.16 11.43 2.14
N PRO A 440 -21.05 10.69 1.42
CA PRO A 440 -20.57 9.90 0.29
C PRO A 440 -19.87 10.83 -0.69
N PHE A 441 -19.00 10.27 -1.56
CA PHE A 441 -18.59 10.98 -2.76
C PHE A 441 -19.88 11.40 -3.48
N GLU A 442 -20.30 12.64 -3.29
CA GLU A 442 -21.51 13.15 -3.91
C GLU A 442 -21.19 13.41 -5.39
N THR A 443 -21.84 12.66 -6.27
CA THR A 443 -21.93 13.08 -7.67
C THR A 443 -22.73 14.37 -7.68
N GLY A 444 -22.16 15.40 -8.28
CA GLY A 444 -22.88 16.66 -8.39
C GLY A 444 -21.99 17.91 -8.33
N ILE A 445 -22.62 19.05 -8.35
CA ILE A 445 -21.95 20.35 -8.25
C ILE A 445 -21.43 20.53 -6.82
N ILE A 446 -20.12 20.71 -6.70
CA ILE A 446 -19.46 20.97 -5.43
C ILE A 446 -18.94 22.42 -5.36
N PRO A 447 -18.80 23.01 -4.15
CA PRO A 447 -18.10 24.28 -4.00
C PRO A 447 -16.71 24.19 -4.63
N SER A 448 -16.24 25.26 -5.26
CA SER A 448 -14.93 25.35 -5.91
C SER A 448 -13.82 24.98 -4.92
N GLY A 449 -13.51 23.67 -4.85
CA GLY A 449 -12.46 23.08 -4.04
C GLY A 449 -11.17 22.97 -4.82
N GLU A 450 -10.14 22.46 -4.16
CA GLU A 450 -8.86 22.17 -4.79
C GLU A 450 -9.03 21.09 -5.86
N ILE A 451 -8.79 21.43 -7.11
CA ILE A 451 -8.81 20.49 -8.23
C ILE A 451 -7.38 20.03 -8.48
N PRO A 452 -7.10 18.72 -8.41
CA PRO A 452 -5.80 18.19 -8.80
C PRO A 452 -5.45 18.60 -10.23
N GLY A 453 -4.22 19.09 -10.45
CA GLY A 453 -3.77 19.44 -11.80
C GLY A 453 -4.35 20.74 -12.36
N ARG A 454 -4.87 21.64 -11.52
CA ARG A 454 -5.31 22.98 -11.93
C ARG A 454 -4.21 23.69 -12.71
N PRO A 455 -4.45 24.08 -13.98
CA PRO A 455 -3.47 24.83 -14.74
C PRO A 455 -3.19 26.18 -14.09
N TYR A 456 -1.93 26.62 -14.15
CA TYR A 456 -1.52 27.90 -13.59
C TYR A 456 -2.27 29.05 -14.28
N GLY A 457 -2.84 29.98 -13.50
CA GLY A 457 -3.51 31.18 -14.03
C GLY A 457 -4.98 30.99 -14.42
N VAL A 458 -5.62 29.90 -13.98
CA VAL A 458 -7.04 29.65 -14.22
C VAL A 458 -7.88 30.07 -13.02
N GLU A 459 -8.93 30.81 -13.25
CA GLU A 459 -10.01 31.07 -12.29
C GLU A 459 -11.12 30.03 -12.49
N ILE A 460 -11.45 29.28 -11.44
CA ILE A 460 -12.52 28.28 -11.45
C ILE A 460 -13.70 28.82 -10.66
N ASN A 461 -14.88 28.81 -11.28
CA ASN A 461 -16.12 29.26 -10.68
C ASN A 461 -16.88 28.13 -9.99
N THR A 462 -17.03 27.02 -10.68
CA THR A 462 -17.80 25.86 -10.21
C THR A 462 -17.10 24.57 -10.61
N VAL A 463 -17.35 23.52 -9.84
CA VAL A 463 -16.86 22.16 -10.10
C VAL A 463 -18.02 21.21 -10.00
N TRP A 464 -18.12 20.32 -10.95
CA TRP A 464 -18.93 19.12 -10.87
C TRP A 464 -18.02 17.89 -10.78
N GLN A 465 -18.46 16.87 -10.06
CA GLN A 465 -17.70 15.62 -9.93
C GLN A 465 -18.59 14.39 -10.01
N ALA A 466 -18.03 13.31 -10.54
CA ALA A 466 -18.67 11.99 -10.55
C ALA A 466 -17.65 10.87 -10.43
N LEU A 467 -18.09 9.76 -9.87
CA LEU A 467 -17.38 8.50 -9.93
C LEU A 467 -17.79 7.77 -11.23
N THR A 468 -16.80 7.44 -12.07
CA THR A 468 -17.00 6.72 -13.33
C THR A 468 -16.33 5.34 -13.27
N ASP A 469 -16.59 4.48 -14.24
CA ASP A 469 -15.91 3.18 -14.37
C ASP A 469 -14.39 3.31 -14.60
N HIS A 470 -13.91 4.52 -14.92
CA HIS A 470 -12.52 4.80 -15.25
C HIS A 470 -11.76 5.58 -14.17
N GLY A 471 -12.45 6.08 -13.14
CA GLY A 471 -11.87 6.89 -12.08
C GLY A 471 -12.77 8.03 -11.63
N TYR A 472 -12.14 9.02 -10.99
CA TYR A 472 -12.80 10.23 -10.49
C TYR A 472 -12.81 11.28 -11.60
N LEU A 473 -13.98 11.58 -12.13
CA LEU A 473 -14.17 12.63 -13.11
C LEU A 473 -14.54 13.94 -12.40
N GLN A 474 -13.77 14.98 -12.66
CA GLN A 474 -14.07 16.35 -12.23
C GLN A 474 -14.14 17.25 -13.45
N ILE A 475 -15.17 18.08 -13.51
CA ILE A 475 -15.39 19.06 -14.57
C ILE A 475 -15.51 20.42 -13.92
N ALA A 476 -14.63 21.32 -14.29
CA ALA A 476 -14.61 22.67 -13.74
C ALA A 476 -14.92 23.71 -14.80
N GLY A 477 -15.92 24.54 -14.54
CA GLY A 477 -16.21 25.73 -15.31
C GLY A 477 -15.43 26.94 -14.80
N GLY A 478 -14.83 27.72 -15.70
CA GLY A 478 -14.06 28.91 -15.35
C GLY A 478 -13.60 29.71 -16.56
N SER A 479 -12.45 30.39 -16.43
CA SER A 479 -11.83 31.19 -17.50
C SER A 479 -10.66 30.44 -18.17
N ALA A 480 -10.37 30.79 -19.41
CA ALA A 480 -9.21 30.30 -20.14
C ALA A 480 -7.88 30.77 -19.49
N PRO A 481 -6.79 30.00 -19.57
CA PRO A 481 -5.49 30.38 -19.02
C PRO A 481 -5.00 31.69 -19.66
N GLY A 482 -4.79 32.74 -18.84
CA GLY A 482 -4.29 34.01 -19.30
C GLY A 482 -5.31 34.87 -20.08
N ASP A 483 -6.58 34.44 -20.18
CA ASP A 483 -7.66 35.18 -20.83
C ASP A 483 -8.95 35.07 -20.00
N ASN A 484 -9.15 36.03 -19.11
CA ASN A 484 -10.33 36.13 -18.25
C ASN A 484 -11.60 36.55 -18.98
N GLN A 485 -11.53 36.87 -20.28
CA GLN A 485 -12.67 37.23 -21.13
C GLN A 485 -13.20 36.03 -21.91
N ARG A 486 -12.55 34.88 -21.81
CA ARG A 486 -12.93 33.64 -22.49
C ARG A 486 -13.25 32.56 -21.50
N GLY A 487 -14.39 31.90 -21.67
CA GLY A 487 -14.78 30.76 -20.87
C GLY A 487 -14.00 29.49 -21.22
N ALA A 488 -13.85 28.62 -20.24
CA ALA A 488 -13.21 27.32 -20.40
C ALA A 488 -13.82 26.26 -19.49
N ILE A 489 -13.76 24.99 -19.96
CA ILE A 489 -14.04 23.80 -19.16
C ILE A 489 -12.74 23.02 -19.00
N TYR A 490 -12.44 22.65 -17.78
CA TYR A 490 -11.36 21.76 -17.43
C TYR A 490 -11.93 20.41 -17.05
N ILE A 491 -11.54 19.38 -17.78
CA ILE A 491 -11.93 18.01 -17.54
C ILE A 491 -10.73 17.32 -16.94
N ILE A 492 -10.90 16.69 -15.78
CA ILE A 492 -9.85 15.96 -15.09
C ILE A 492 -10.40 14.58 -14.74
N LEU A 493 -9.83 13.55 -15.33
CA LEU A 493 -10.07 12.16 -14.96
C LEU A 493 -8.86 11.65 -14.20
N THR A 494 -9.05 11.39 -12.92
CA THR A 494 -8.03 10.85 -12.04
C THR A 494 -8.26 9.35 -11.86
N ALA A 495 -7.27 8.53 -12.16
CA ALA A 495 -7.37 7.09 -11.91
C ALA A 495 -7.64 6.80 -10.43
N PHE A 496 -8.29 5.67 -10.13
CA PHE A 496 -8.66 5.29 -8.76
C PHE A 496 -7.46 5.24 -7.79
N ASP A 497 -6.28 4.92 -8.30
CA ASP A 497 -5.03 4.88 -7.52
C ASP A 497 -4.28 6.21 -7.48
N HIS A 498 -4.83 7.26 -8.07
CA HIS A 498 -4.21 8.58 -8.23
C HIS A 498 -2.82 8.56 -8.91
N SER A 499 -2.43 7.43 -9.51
CA SER A 499 -1.14 7.28 -10.20
C SER A 499 -1.05 8.10 -11.47
N THR A 500 -2.19 8.33 -12.11
CA THR A 500 -2.30 9.09 -13.35
C THR A 500 -3.53 9.96 -13.35
N PHE A 501 -3.43 11.10 -14.01
CA PHE A 501 -4.60 11.89 -14.37
C PHE A 501 -4.53 12.22 -15.86
N GLN A 502 -5.70 12.29 -16.48
CA GLN A 502 -5.87 12.84 -17.81
C GLN A 502 -6.57 14.18 -17.64
N SER A 503 -6.11 15.19 -18.34
CA SER A 503 -6.77 16.50 -18.31
C SER A 503 -6.95 17.02 -19.73
N GLU A 504 -8.11 17.60 -19.97
CA GLU A 504 -8.44 18.25 -21.22
C GLU A 504 -8.98 19.64 -20.93
N LEU A 505 -8.64 20.59 -21.81
CA LEU A 505 -9.13 21.94 -21.79
C LEU A 505 -10.02 22.17 -23.01
N VAL A 506 -11.29 22.45 -22.78
CA VAL A 506 -12.25 22.81 -23.81
C VAL A 506 -12.54 24.31 -23.69
N LEU A 507 -12.27 25.07 -24.76
CA LEU A 507 -12.48 26.50 -24.78
C LEU A 507 -13.87 26.82 -25.32
N ALA A 508 -14.57 27.74 -24.66
CA ALA A 508 -15.78 28.35 -25.20
C ALA A 508 -15.46 29.23 -26.42
N PRO A 509 -16.43 29.52 -27.30
CA PRO A 509 -16.29 30.50 -28.36
C PRO A 509 -15.81 31.85 -27.84
N GLU A 510 -15.13 32.62 -28.72
CA GLU A 510 -14.72 33.98 -28.39
C GLU A 510 -15.93 34.84 -28.07
N GLY A 511 -15.81 35.69 -27.04
CA GLY A 511 -16.89 36.59 -26.60
C GLY A 511 -17.82 35.97 -25.55
N CYS A 512 -17.66 34.70 -25.20
CA CYS A 512 -18.31 34.10 -24.03
C CYS A 512 -17.34 34.12 -22.86
N GLY A 513 -17.60 34.88 -21.84
CA GLY A 513 -16.77 35.00 -20.64
C GLY A 513 -16.70 33.74 -19.79
N PRO A 514 -16.16 33.81 -18.55
CA PRO A 514 -16.01 32.68 -17.66
C PRO A 514 -17.27 31.85 -17.48
N LEU A 515 -17.13 30.51 -17.51
CA LEU A 515 -18.24 29.57 -17.41
C LEU A 515 -18.54 29.17 -15.96
N THR A 516 -19.83 28.99 -15.69
CA THR A 516 -20.34 28.52 -14.41
C THR A 516 -21.30 27.35 -14.66
N ILE A 517 -21.14 26.23 -13.97
CA ILE A 517 -22.07 25.10 -14.02
C ILE A 517 -23.27 25.44 -13.15
N TYR A 518 -24.47 25.35 -13.68
CA TYR A 518 -25.71 25.71 -12.96
C TYR A 518 -26.73 24.58 -12.87
N GLU A 519 -26.64 23.58 -13.75
CA GLU A 519 -27.52 22.42 -13.75
C GLU A 519 -26.76 21.19 -14.20
N GLU A 520 -27.17 20.02 -13.72
CA GLU A 520 -26.51 18.76 -13.99
C GLU A 520 -27.48 17.59 -14.20
N SER A 521 -27.06 16.66 -15.04
CA SER A 521 -27.62 15.32 -15.14
C SER A 521 -26.48 14.30 -15.19
N ILE A 522 -26.81 13.01 -15.17
CA ILE A 522 -25.80 11.92 -15.29
C ILE A 522 -25.11 11.96 -16.68
N GLN A 523 -25.74 12.53 -17.68
CA GLN A 523 -25.28 12.52 -19.06
C GLN A 523 -24.78 13.87 -19.57
N SER A 524 -25.28 14.97 -19.03
CA SER A 524 -24.89 16.30 -19.45
C SER A 524 -24.81 17.31 -18.30
N ILE A 525 -23.99 18.33 -18.49
CA ILE A 525 -23.80 19.44 -17.58
C ILE A 525 -24.13 20.72 -18.33
N LEU A 526 -25.00 21.53 -17.75
CA LEU A 526 -25.37 22.82 -18.32
C LEU A 526 -24.50 23.93 -17.71
N LEU A 527 -23.96 24.76 -18.59
CA LEU A 527 -23.09 25.87 -18.21
C LEU A 527 -23.61 27.18 -18.80
N GLU A 528 -23.40 28.23 -18.06
CA GLU A 528 -23.70 29.61 -18.48
C GLU A 528 -22.46 30.50 -18.34
N SER A 529 -22.23 31.38 -19.30
CA SER A 529 -21.19 32.40 -19.21
C SER A 529 -21.68 33.65 -18.53
N SER A 530 -20.75 34.50 -18.06
CA SER A 530 -21.08 35.85 -17.54
C SER A 530 -21.75 36.74 -18.56
N GLU A 531 -21.58 36.49 -19.86
CA GLU A 531 -22.18 37.21 -20.99
C GLU A 531 -23.49 36.58 -21.50
N GLY A 532 -24.00 35.53 -20.82
CA GLY A 532 -25.28 34.88 -21.12
C GLY A 532 -25.20 33.80 -22.21
N CYS A 533 -24.00 33.39 -22.64
CA CYS A 533 -23.87 32.23 -23.53
C CYS A 533 -24.19 30.93 -22.74
N GLN A 534 -25.03 30.06 -23.31
CA GLN A 534 -25.40 28.79 -22.69
C GLN A 534 -24.82 27.61 -23.46
N PHE A 535 -24.33 26.61 -22.71
CA PHE A 535 -23.68 25.44 -23.24
C PHE A 535 -24.18 24.17 -22.56
N GLU A 536 -24.22 23.10 -23.34
CA GLU A 536 -24.36 21.75 -22.84
C GLU A 536 -23.05 21.00 -23.06
N PHE A 537 -22.53 20.39 -21.99
CA PHE A 537 -21.36 19.52 -22.04
C PHE A 537 -21.80 18.08 -21.87
N ASP A 538 -21.55 17.25 -22.90
CA ASP A 538 -21.77 15.81 -22.84
C ASP A 538 -20.63 15.15 -22.05
N VAL A 539 -21.00 14.46 -20.96
CA VAL A 539 -20.03 13.83 -20.04
C VAL A 539 -19.43 12.54 -20.62
N GLN A 540 -20.11 11.89 -21.58
CA GLN A 540 -19.63 10.65 -22.20
C GLN A 540 -18.64 10.93 -23.33
N ASP A 541 -18.99 11.88 -24.19
CA ASP A 541 -18.20 12.20 -25.39
C ASP A 541 -17.23 13.37 -25.20
N TRP A 542 -17.27 14.04 -24.03
CA TRP A 542 -16.46 15.20 -23.67
C TRP A 542 -16.60 16.36 -24.67
N THR A 543 -17.80 16.57 -25.15
CA THR A 543 -18.08 17.60 -26.16
C THR A 543 -18.90 18.75 -25.59
N LEU A 544 -18.47 19.98 -25.90
CA LEU A 544 -19.19 21.18 -25.56
C LEU A 544 -20.00 21.64 -26.79
N SER A 545 -21.30 21.81 -26.62
CA SER A 545 -22.21 22.34 -27.62
C SER A 545 -22.92 23.61 -27.14
N THR A 546 -23.14 24.57 -28.03
CA THR A 546 -23.96 25.74 -27.73
C THR A 546 -25.44 25.36 -27.74
N MET A 547 -26.14 25.75 -26.68
CA MET A 547 -27.61 25.60 -26.66
C MET A 547 -28.27 26.60 -27.62
N PRO A 548 -29.28 26.20 -28.37
CA PRO A 548 -30.07 27.15 -29.17
C PRO A 548 -30.87 28.09 -28.23
N ASP A 549 -30.90 29.37 -28.58
CA ASP A 549 -31.68 30.40 -27.91
C ASP A 549 -33.17 30.06 -27.77
#